data_29d16fdf6061309e2199c4424b77a9b0
#
_entry.id   29d16fdf6061309e2199c4424b77a9b0
#
_cell.length_a   1.000
_cell.length_b   1.000
_cell.length_c   1.000
_cell.angle_alpha   90.00
_cell.angle_beta   90.00
_cell.angle_gamma   90.00
#
_symmetry.space_group_name_H-M   'P 1'
#
loop_
_entity.id
_entity.type
_entity.pdbx_description
1 polymer ?
#
loop_
_entity_poly.entity_id
_entity_poly.type
_entity_poly.pdbx_seq_one_letter_code
_entity_poly.pdbx_strand_id
1 'polypeptide(L)'
;RMGYVLKSDHGKKLVFVSPPDRLFEEEILHGLKTRKFGRKIHAYQSVQSTNTIAHQLALAGIPEGTIVIAEKQTRGRGRMGRRWHSPEKVGIYMSLVIYPQIDPKLAPGLSLMTAVALAEAIEKFGFKQEVKIKWPNDVLIGNKKTAGILTELSGEIGRTHHVVIGIGINVNQKSSDIPEDLKNKATSLRIAGKKMLSRVSLVQEFLLLFEKEYGRFRKSGLNGIRKKILSYSSLLGKRIKITSGKEIIEGNAIDINGEGHLVVETPSGVRLFNAGEVTLS
;
A
#
# COMPACT_ATOMS: atom_id res chain seq x y z
N ARG A 1 10.24 28.41 -4.77
CA ARG A 1 10.94 27.60 -5.82
C ARG A 1 10.35 26.20 -5.79
N MET A 2 9.69 25.78 -6.88
CA MET A 2 8.97 24.50 -6.96
C MET A 2 9.90 23.28 -7.14
N GLY A 3 11.21 23.48 -7.33
CA GLY A 3 12.21 22.39 -7.41
C GLY A 3 12.45 21.84 -8.81
N TYR A 4 11.93 22.47 -9.86
CA TYR A 4 12.25 22.11 -11.25
C TYR A 4 13.73 22.41 -11.56
N VAL A 5 14.38 21.46 -12.24
CA VAL A 5 15.75 21.65 -12.71
C VAL A 5 15.70 22.19 -14.12
N LEU A 6 16.20 23.44 -14.26
CA LEU A 6 16.31 24.14 -15.55
C LEU A 6 17.79 24.37 -15.83
N LYS A 7 18.24 24.13 -17.05
CA LYS A 7 19.58 24.53 -17.53
C LYS A 7 19.43 25.67 -18.53
N SER A 8 20.34 26.64 -18.46
CA SER A 8 20.44 27.68 -19.48
C SER A 8 21.33 27.18 -20.62
N ASP A 9 20.85 27.24 -21.84
CA ASP A 9 21.63 27.02 -23.05
C ASP A 9 22.18 28.35 -23.55
N HIS A 10 23.46 28.60 -23.27
CA HIS A 10 24.20 29.82 -23.66
C HIS A 10 23.45 31.12 -23.39
N GLY A 11 22.66 31.20 -22.30
CA GLY A 11 21.95 32.41 -21.90
C GLY A 11 20.72 32.78 -22.73
N LYS A 12 20.32 31.97 -23.73
CA LYS A 12 19.22 32.29 -24.66
C LYS A 12 17.93 31.47 -24.44
N LYS A 13 18.04 30.28 -23.83
CA LYS A 13 16.86 29.40 -23.54
C LYS A 13 17.02 28.69 -22.22
N LEU A 14 15.93 28.59 -21.47
CA LEU A 14 15.84 27.72 -20.32
C LEU A 14 15.37 26.34 -20.81
N VAL A 15 16.20 25.32 -20.63
CA VAL A 15 15.87 23.94 -20.98
C VAL A 15 15.42 23.22 -19.72
N PHE A 16 14.23 22.66 -19.76
CA PHE A 16 13.72 21.77 -18.71
C PHE A 16 14.54 20.50 -18.66
N VAL A 17 15.06 20.15 -17.50
CA VAL A 17 15.91 18.96 -17.32
C VAL A 17 15.16 17.84 -16.59
N SER A 18 14.51 18.17 -15.48
CA SER A 18 13.73 17.19 -14.72
C SER A 18 12.68 17.86 -13.82
N PRO A 19 11.53 17.18 -13.60
CA PRO A 19 10.58 17.60 -12.58
C PRO A 19 11.16 17.35 -11.19
N PRO A 20 10.63 18.05 -10.17
CA PRO A 20 10.93 17.73 -8.78
C PRO A 20 10.34 16.35 -8.42
N ASP A 21 11.00 15.61 -7.52
CA ASP A 21 10.38 14.43 -6.90
C ASP A 21 9.39 14.88 -5.80
N ARG A 22 8.29 15.52 -6.23
CA ARG A 22 7.22 15.99 -5.36
C ARG A 22 5.88 15.42 -5.78
N LEU A 23 5.08 15.06 -4.78
CA LEU A 23 3.76 14.43 -4.99
C LEU A 23 2.68 15.50 -5.25
N PHE A 24 2.93 16.35 -6.26
CA PHE A 24 1.94 17.32 -6.74
C PHE A 24 0.95 16.66 -7.68
N GLU A 25 -0.26 17.20 -7.72
CA GLU A 25 -1.33 16.75 -8.62
C GLU A 25 -0.87 16.74 -10.08
N GLU A 26 -0.30 17.85 -10.53
CA GLU A 26 0.15 18.03 -11.92
C GLU A 26 1.24 17.03 -12.31
N GLU A 27 2.19 16.76 -11.42
CA GLU A 27 3.27 15.81 -11.66
C GLU A 27 2.75 14.37 -11.76
N ILE A 28 1.77 14.01 -10.93
CA ILE A 28 1.16 12.68 -10.95
C ILE A 28 0.28 12.52 -12.20
N LEU A 29 -0.52 13.53 -12.54
CA LEU A 29 -1.40 13.50 -13.73
C LEU A 29 -0.61 13.47 -15.03
N HIS A 30 0.54 14.15 -15.08
CA HIS A 30 1.42 14.13 -16.25
C HIS A 30 2.03 12.74 -16.44
N GLY A 31 1.53 11.99 -17.42
CA GLY A 31 1.97 10.61 -17.70
C GLY A 31 1.18 9.52 -17.00
N LEU A 32 0.17 9.84 -16.19
CA LEU A 32 -0.74 8.86 -15.61
C LEU A 32 -1.56 8.16 -16.71
N LYS A 33 -1.53 6.82 -16.74
CA LYS A 33 -2.14 5.98 -17.78
C LYS A 33 -3.46 5.32 -17.39
N THR A 34 -3.96 5.58 -16.17
CA THR A 34 -5.22 5.05 -15.68
C THR A 34 -6.42 5.68 -16.41
N ARG A 35 -7.57 5.01 -16.39
CA ARG A 35 -8.84 5.55 -16.89
C ARG A 35 -9.63 6.25 -15.79
N LYS A 36 -9.56 5.74 -14.55
CA LYS A 36 -10.41 6.17 -13.44
C LYS A 36 -9.59 6.56 -12.20
N PHE A 37 -8.66 5.72 -11.78
CA PHE A 37 -7.95 5.89 -10.53
C PHE A 37 -6.87 6.96 -10.59
N GLY A 38 -6.88 7.87 -9.62
CA GLY A 38 -5.94 9.00 -9.57
C GLY A 38 -6.22 10.11 -10.58
N ARG A 39 -7.43 10.15 -11.21
CA ARG A 39 -7.83 11.28 -12.08
C ARG A 39 -8.30 12.49 -11.29
N LYS A 40 -8.72 12.30 -10.05
CA LYS A 40 -8.97 13.34 -9.06
C LYS A 40 -7.97 13.17 -7.93
N ILE A 41 -7.17 14.20 -7.67
CA ILE A 41 -6.08 14.17 -6.68
C ILE A 41 -6.26 15.33 -5.71
N HIS A 42 -6.12 15.05 -4.42
CA HIS A 42 -5.98 16.06 -3.38
C HIS A 42 -4.58 15.92 -2.78
N ALA A 43 -3.65 16.76 -3.23
CA ALA A 43 -2.26 16.76 -2.79
C ALA A 43 -2.03 17.77 -1.67
N TYR A 44 -1.35 17.35 -0.61
CA TYR A 44 -1.09 18.16 0.58
C TYR A 44 0.40 18.14 0.95
N GLN A 45 0.90 19.27 1.45
CA GLN A 45 2.24 19.33 2.04
C GLN A 45 2.29 18.56 3.36
N SER A 46 1.30 18.75 4.23
CA SER A 46 1.21 18.08 5.53
C SER A 46 -0.24 17.93 5.96
N VAL A 47 -0.58 16.76 6.48
CA VAL A 47 -1.90 16.44 7.05
C VAL A 47 -1.76 15.63 8.33
N GLN A 48 -2.84 15.50 9.09
CA GLN A 48 -2.84 14.55 10.20
C GLN A 48 -2.81 13.11 9.68
N SER A 49 -3.72 12.76 8.78
CA SER A 49 -3.82 11.46 8.13
C SER A 49 -4.55 11.59 6.80
N THR A 50 -4.00 11.03 5.74
CA THR A 50 -4.66 10.98 4.43
C THR A 50 -5.96 10.16 4.47
N ASN A 51 -6.03 9.09 5.28
CA ASN A 51 -7.26 8.32 5.47
C ASN A 51 -8.39 9.17 6.07
N THR A 52 -8.08 10.02 7.05
CA THR A 52 -9.09 10.88 7.67
C THR A 52 -9.71 11.83 6.65
N ILE A 53 -8.88 12.46 5.83
CA ILE A 53 -9.36 13.35 4.76
C ILE A 53 -10.13 12.56 3.70
N ALA A 54 -9.63 11.40 3.30
CA ALA A 54 -10.29 10.54 2.31
C ALA A 54 -11.69 10.10 2.78
N HIS A 55 -11.87 9.77 4.06
CA HIS A 55 -13.18 9.47 4.63
C HIS A 55 -14.12 10.68 4.58
N GLN A 56 -13.66 11.87 4.97
CA GLN A 56 -14.47 13.10 4.90
C GLN A 56 -14.93 13.40 3.47
N LEU A 57 -14.02 13.27 2.50
CA LEU A 57 -14.32 13.47 1.10
C LEU A 57 -15.28 12.39 0.57
N ALA A 58 -15.13 11.12 0.99
CA ALA A 58 -16.03 10.04 0.59
C ALA A 58 -17.47 10.29 1.09
N LEU A 59 -17.64 10.81 2.31
CA LEU A 59 -18.94 11.22 2.84
C LEU A 59 -19.54 12.38 2.04
N ALA A 60 -18.72 13.25 1.45
CA ALA A 60 -19.17 14.31 0.57
C ALA A 60 -19.44 13.83 -0.88
N GLY A 61 -19.36 12.51 -1.16
CA GLY A 61 -19.74 11.94 -2.44
C GLY A 61 -18.74 12.14 -3.58
N ILE A 62 -17.43 12.22 -3.28
CA ILE A 62 -16.42 12.36 -4.33
C ILE A 62 -16.38 11.14 -5.26
N PRO A 63 -15.90 11.29 -6.51
CA PRO A 63 -15.80 10.18 -7.46
C PRO A 63 -14.92 9.03 -6.95
N GLU A 64 -15.31 7.79 -7.27
CA GLU A 64 -14.48 6.61 -7.07
C GLU A 64 -13.15 6.74 -7.80
N GLY A 65 -12.06 6.33 -7.14
CA GLY A 65 -10.71 6.45 -7.67
C GLY A 65 -10.03 7.77 -7.32
N THR A 66 -10.71 8.66 -6.58
CA THR A 66 -10.05 9.86 -6.01
C THR A 66 -8.96 9.44 -5.04
N ILE A 67 -7.82 10.11 -5.11
CA ILE A 67 -6.72 9.93 -4.15
C ILE A 67 -6.49 11.18 -3.31
N VAL A 68 -6.13 10.94 -2.06
CA VAL A 68 -5.57 11.93 -1.13
C VAL A 68 -4.12 11.54 -0.90
N ILE A 69 -3.19 12.46 -1.17
CA ILE A 69 -1.76 12.19 -1.01
C ILE A 69 -1.09 13.32 -0.25
N ALA A 70 -0.07 13.00 0.55
CA ALA A 70 0.63 13.99 1.35
C ALA A 70 2.14 13.74 1.38
N GLU A 71 2.92 14.83 1.45
CA GLU A 71 4.36 14.76 1.66
C GLU A 71 4.71 14.32 3.10
N LYS A 72 3.82 14.61 4.08
CA LYS A 72 4.00 14.31 5.51
C LYS A 72 2.67 13.97 6.17
N GLN A 73 2.70 13.03 7.13
CA GLN A 73 1.58 12.86 8.06
C GLN A 73 2.07 13.08 9.50
N THR A 74 1.33 13.88 10.27
CA THR A 74 1.65 14.15 11.69
C THR A 74 1.08 13.07 12.61
N ARG A 75 0.00 12.39 12.19
CA ARG A 75 -0.68 11.31 12.90
C ARG A 75 -1.01 10.16 11.95
N GLY A 76 0.00 9.71 11.16
CA GLY A 76 -0.15 8.55 10.28
C GLY A 76 -0.59 7.32 11.07
N ARG A 77 -1.58 6.59 10.53
CA ARG A 77 -2.21 5.43 11.20
C ARG A 77 -1.82 4.12 10.54
N GLY A 78 -1.63 3.10 11.36
CA GLY A 78 -1.55 1.70 10.98
C GLY A 78 -2.66 0.90 11.65
N ARG A 79 -2.69 -0.40 11.42
CA ARG A 79 -3.65 -1.31 12.05
C ARG A 79 -3.46 -1.36 13.56
N MET A 80 -4.54 -1.67 14.29
CA MET A 80 -4.55 -1.87 15.75
C MET A 80 -4.02 -0.64 16.52
N GLY A 81 -4.33 0.58 16.03
CA GLY A 81 -3.92 1.83 16.69
C GLY A 81 -2.44 2.20 16.56
N ARG A 82 -1.64 1.43 15.82
CA ARG A 82 -0.21 1.74 15.62
C ARG A 82 -0.02 2.99 14.78
N ARG A 83 1.10 3.69 15.00
CA ARG A 83 1.49 4.82 14.17
C ARG A 83 2.24 4.34 12.92
N TRP A 84 2.01 5.04 11.81
CA TRP A 84 2.85 4.97 10.63
C TRP A 84 3.80 6.17 10.60
N HIS A 85 5.10 5.93 10.68
CA HIS A 85 6.10 6.99 10.60
C HIS A 85 6.12 7.59 9.20
N SER A 86 5.89 8.90 9.10
CA SER A 86 5.64 9.56 7.81
C SER A 86 6.49 10.83 7.66
N PRO A 87 7.84 10.69 7.58
CA PRO A 87 8.74 11.83 7.39
C PRO A 87 8.53 12.48 6.01
N GLU A 88 8.77 13.79 5.96
CA GLU A 88 8.50 14.62 4.79
C GLU A 88 9.40 14.28 3.60
N LYS A 89 8.83 14.27 2.38
CA LYS A 89 9.53 14.20 1.08
C LYS A 89 10.31 12.91 0.78
N VAL A 90 10.15 11.87 1.57
CA VAL A 90 10.92 10.62 1.37
C VAL A 90 10.05 9.38 1.20
N GLY A 91 8.79 9.43 1.63
CA GLY A 91 7.82 8.34 1.50
C GLY A 91 6.66 8.68 0.57
N ILE A 92 5.76 7.73 0.37
CA ILE A 92 4.44 7.94 -0.22
C ILE A 92 3.41 7.64 0.87
N TYR A 93 2.54 8.60 1.13
CA TYR A 93 1.43 8.49 2.07
C TYR A 93 0.16 8.87 1.32
N MET A 94 -0.59 7.86 0.93
CA MET A 94 -1.71 8.02 0.02
C MET A 94 -2.92 7.24 0.52
N SER A 95 -4.11 7.75 0.28
CA SER A 95 -5.38 7.08 0.52
C SER A 95 -6.24 7.13 -0.73
N LEU A 96 -6.81 5.98 -1.09
CA LEU A 96 -7.64 5.78 -2.26
C LEU A 96 -9.09 5.57 -1.82
N VAL A 97 -10.04 6.26 -2.45
CA VAL A 97 -11.48 6.08 -2.18
C VAL A 97 -12.09 5.18 -3.25
N ILE A 98 -12.78 4.14 -2.80
CA ILE A 98 -13.52 3.22 -3.67
C ILE A 98 -14.94 2.98 -3.12
N TYR A 99 -15.87 2.63 -4.02
CA TYR A 99 -17.25 2.26 -3.69
C TYR A 99 -17.54 0.83 -4.19
N PRO A 100 -16.90 -0.17 -3.58
CA PRO A 100 -17.08 -1.55 -3.99
C PRO A 100 -18.46 -2.04 -3.51
N GLN A 101 -19.24 -2.65 -4.42
CA GLN A 101 -20.49 -3.34 -4.06
C GLN A 101 -20.13 -4.75 -3.55
N ILE A 102 -19.58 -4.84 -2.35
CA ILE A 102 -19.13 -6.11 -1.74
C ILE A 102 -19.66 -6.26 -0.31
N ASP A 103 -19.76 -7.50 0.14
CA ASP A 103 -19.97 -7.81 1.55
C ASP A 103 -18.73 -7.30 2.35
N PRO A 104 -18.93 -6.62 3.49
CA PRO A 104 -17.85 -6.19 4.38
C PRO A 104 -16.86 -7.29 4.77
N LYS A 105 -17.30 -8.56 4.80
CA LYS A 105 -16.43 -9.72 5.06
C LYS A 105 -15.31 -9.90 4.04
N LEU A 106 -15.47 -9.37 2.83
CA LEU A 106 -14.49 -9.46 1.75
C LEU A 106 -13.41 -8.35 1.81
N ALA A 107 -13.50 -7.44 2.79
CA ALA A 107 -12.53 -6.36 2.96
C ALA A 107 -11.06 -6.81 3.12
N PRO A 108 -10.73 -7.93 3.80
CA PRO A 108 -9.36 -8.46 3.83
C PRO A 108 -8.80 -8.71 2.42
N GLY A 109 -9.65 -9.15 1.49
CA GLY A 109 -9.29 -9.34 0.10
C GLY A 109 -8.83 -8.07 -0.61
N LEU A 110 -9.42 -6.89 -0.28
CA LEU A 110 -8.99 -5.60 -0.83
C LEU A 110 -7.57 -5.24 -0.39
N SER A 111 -7.21 -5.53 0.86
CA SER A 111 -5.84 -5.30 1.34
C SER A 111 -4.82 -6.16 0.59
N LEU A 112 -5.14 -7.45 0.38
CA LEU A 112 -4.27 -8.38 -0.34
C LEU A 112 -4.18 -8.03 -1.84
N MET A 113 -5.29 -7.67 -2.46
CA MET A 113 -5.32 -7.17 -3.85
C MET A 113 -4.44 -5.93 -4.01
N THR A 114 -4.56 -4.98 -3.08
CA THR A 114 -3.74 -3.76 -3.08
C THR A 114 -2.25 -4.10 -2.89
N ALA A 115 -1.93 -5.06 -2.02
CA ALA A 115 -0.56 -5.52 -1.80
C ALA A 115 0.03 -6.17 -3.06
N VAL A 116 -0.76 -6.94 -3.83
CA VAL A 116 -0.33 -7.50 -5.14
C VAL A 116 -0.04 -6.39 -6.12
N ALA A 117 -0.94 -5.42 -6.29
CA ALA A 117 -0.72 -4.29 -7.20
C ALA A 117 0.54 -3.49 -6.83
N LEU A 118 0.78 -3.30 -5.52
CA LEU A 118 1.97 -2.61 -5.04
C LEU A 118 3.25 -3.44 -5.23
N ALA A 119 3.20 -4.74 -4.98
CA ALA A 119 4.34 -5.64 -5.22
C ALA A 119 4.74 -5.63 -6.70
N GLU A 120 3.78 -5.79 -7.62
CA GLU A 120 4.03 -5.70 -9.05
C GLU A 120 4.59 -4.32 -9.47
N ALA A 121 4.11 -3.22 -8.86
CA ALA A 121 4.66 -1.89 -9.12
C ALA A 121 6.12 -1.80 -8.67
N ILE A 122 6.45 -2.26 -7.47
CA ILE A 122 7.81 -2.23 -6.93
C ILE A 122 8.77 -3.08 -7.79
N GLU A 123 8.33 -4.22 -8.32
CA GLU A 123 9.15 -5.06 -9.22
C GLU A 123 9.60 -4.31 -10.49
N LYS A 124 8.77 -3.38 -11.01
CA LYS A 124 9.14 -2.54 -12.17
C LYS A 124 10.34 -1.63 -11.91
N PHE A 125 10.64 -1.36 -10.65
CA PHE A 125 11.78 -0.55 -10.22
C PHE A 125 13.06 -1.36 -9.91
N GLY A 126 13.08 -2.65 -10.25
CA GLY A 126 14.26 -3.51 -10.18
C GLY A 126 14.29 -4.47 -8.99
N PHE A 127 13.19 -4.62 -8.23
CA PHE A 127 13.11 -5.49 -7.05
C PHE A 127 12.46 -6.85 -7.36
N LYS A 128 12.69 -7.38 -8.55
CA LYS A 128 12.15 -8.69 -8.94
C LYS A 128 12.62 -9.77 -7.96
N GLN A 129 11.69 -10.68 -7.60
CA GLN A 129 11.91 -11.80 -6.68
C GLN A 129 12.22 -11.45 -5.21
N GLU A 130 12.49 -10.17 -4.90
CA GLU A 130 12.76 -9.72 -3.52
C GLU A 130 11.48 -9.30 -2.79
N VAL A 131 10.43 -8.93 -3.56
CA VAL A 131 9.17 -8.46 -3.01
C VAL A 131 8.35 -9.62 -2.49
N LYS A 132 7.88 -9.53 -1.24
CA LYS A 132 6.97 -10.49 -0.63
C LYS A 132 5.80 -9.78 0.04
N ILE A 133 4.70 -10.51 0.17
CA ILE A 133 3.52 -10.06 0.90
C ILE A 133 3.43 -10.84 2.21
N LYS A 134 3.48 -10.13 3.33
CA LYS A 134 3.19 -10.68 4.65
C LYS A 134 1.71 -10.41 4.96
N TRP A 135 0.95 -11.49 5.01
CA TRP A 135 -0.47 -11.41 5.38
C TRP A 135 -0.64 -10.69 6.73
N PRO A 136 -1.67 -9.86 6.89
CA PRO A 136 -2.72 -9.61 5.89
C PRO A 136 -2.48 -8.39 4.99
N ASN A 137 -1.43 -7.55 5.21
CA ASN A 137 -1.43 -6.20 4.68
C ASN A 137 -0.05 -5.54 4.51
N ASP A 138 1.03 -6.29 4.67
CA ASP A 138 2.38 -5.73 4.60
C ASP A 138 3.11 -6.18 3.33
N VAL A 139 3.84 -5.25 2.71
CA VAL A 139 4.77 -5.57 1.62
C VAL A 139 6.20 -5.48 2.17
N LEU A 140 6.97 -6.50 1.88
CA LEU A 140 8.35 -6.66 2.35
C LEU A 140 9.32 -6.60 1.16
N ILE A 141 10.54 -6.13 1.42
CA ILE A 141 11.72 -6.40 0.60
C ILE A 141 12.67 -7.24 1.45
N GLY A 142 13.00 -8.43 0.95
CA GLY A 142 13.60 -9.45 1.81
C GLY A 142 12.66 -9.78 2.99
N ASN A 143 13.16 -9.60 4.21
CA ASN A 143 12.38 -9.85 5.43
C ASN A 143 11.93 -8.56 6.14
N LYS A 144 12.17 -7.38 5.55
CA LYS A 144 11.88 -6.08 6.18
C LYS A 144 10.70 -5.39 5.51
N LYS A 145 9.81 -4.82 6.33
CA LYS A 145 8.64 -4.09 5.86
C LYS A 145 9.03 -2.83 5.11
N THR A 146 8.57 -2.71 3.87
CA THR A 146 8.74 -1.51 3.04
C THR A 146 7.43 -0.75 2.84
N ALA A 147 6.29 -1.45 2.92
CA ALA A 147 4.99 -0.78 2.85
C ALA A 147 3.95 -1.44 3.74
N GLY A 148 2.92 -0.68 4.10
CA GLY A 148 1.75 -1.14 4.84
C GLY A 148 0.46 -0.59 4.23
N ILE A 149 -0.58 -1.40 4.24
CA ILE A 149 -1.89 -1.09 3.72
C ILE A 149 -2.88 -1.05 4.88
N LEU A 150 -3.72 -0.02 4.95
CA LEU A 150 -4.76 0.13 5.95
C LEU A 150 -6.11 0.34 5.25
N THR A 151 -6.89 -0.73 5.16
CA THR A 151 -8.24 -0.69 4.61
C THR A 151 -9.24 -0.39 5.72
N GLU A 152 -9.98 0.71 5.58
CA GLU A 152 -11.04 1.13 6.50
C GLU A 152 -12.37 1.18 5.75
N LEU A 153 -13.38 0.50 6.29
CA LEU A 153 -14.72 0.46 5.72
C LEU A 153 -15.64 1.45 6.44
N SER A 154 -16.56 2.01 5.67
CA SER A 154 -17.76 2.64 6.16
C SER A 154 -18.97 1.94 5.56
N GLY A 155 -19.93 1.54 6.37
CA GLY A 155 -21.10 0.80 5.91
C GLY A 155 -21.96 0.34 7.07
N GLU A 156 -23.05 -0.34 6.71
CA GLU A 156 -23.97 -1.01 7.61
C GLU A 156 -23.83 -2.52 7.49
N ILE A 157 -24.56 -3.26 8.31
CA ILE A 157 -24.56 -4.74 8.24
C ILE A 157 -25.01 -5.17 6.83
N GLY A 158 -24.15 -5.90 6.14
CA GLY A 158 -24.39 -6.43 4.80
C GLY A 158 -24.19 -5.43 3.64
N ARG A 159 -23.88 -4.15 3.89
CA ARG A 159 -23.70 -3.14 2.84
C ARG A 159 -22.49 -2.23 3.10
N THR A 160 -21.58 -2.24 2.17
CA THR A 160 -20.43 -1.30 2.16
C THR A 160 -20.83 -0.01 1.47
N HIS A 161 -20.72 1.14 2.15
CA HIS A 161 -20.94 2.46 1.55
C HIS A 161 -19.71 2.93 0.80
N HIS A 162 -18.57 3.00 1.47
CA HIS A 162 -17.29 3.29 0.84
C HIS A 162 -16.15 2.59 1.59
N VAL A 163 -15.03 2.46 0.91
CA VAL A 163 -13.79 1.96 1.48
C VAL A 163 -12.69 2.96 1.22
N VAL A 164 -11.91 3.25 2.25
CA VAL A 164 -10.67 4.01 2.14
C VAL A 164 -9.51 3.05 2.29
N ILE A 165 -8.65 3.01 1.28
CA ILE A 165 -7.44 2.20 1.28
C ILE A 165 -6.24 3.13 1.49
N GLY A 166 -5.72 3.17 2.71
CA GLY A 166 -4.48 3.86 3.06
C GLY A 166 -3.26 3.05 2.67
N ILE A 167 -2.28 3.69 2.06
CA ILE A 167 -1.05 3.07 1.57
C ILE A 167 0.12 3.93 2.03
N GLY A 168 0.96 3.35 2.88
CA GLY A 168 2.22 3.95 3.30
C GLY A 168 3.39 3.18 2.70
N ILE A 169 4.30 3.86 1.99
CA ILE A 169 5.46 3.26 1.35
C ILE A 169 6.72 3.98 1.79
N ASN A 170 7.68 3.23 2.30
CA ASN A 170 9.03 3.71 2.54
C ASN A 170 9.80 3.67 1.22
N VAL A 171 10.03 4.84 0.60
CA VAL A 171 10.67 4.93 -0.71
C VAL A 171 12.11 5.39 -0.58
N ASN A 172 12.33 6.65 -0.23
CA ASN A 172 13.63 7.31 -0.23
C ASN A 172 14.21 7.58 1.17
N GLN A 173 13.61 7.01 2.23
CA GLN A 173 14.16 7.09 3.59
C GLN A 173 15.58 6.53 3.61
N LYS A 174 16.49 7.22 4.32
CA LYS A 174 17.79 6.72 4.74
C LYS A 174 17.63 5.92 6.04
N SER A 175 18.67 5.21 6.46
CA SER A 175 18.66 4.48 7.74
C SER A 175 18.45 5.41 8.94
N SER A 176 18.91 6.66 8.86
CA SER A 176 18.68 7.70 9.88
C SER A 176 17.22 8.16 9.98
N ASP A 177 16.42 7.98 8.92
CA ASP A 177 15.02 8.40 8.89
C ASP A 177 14.08 7.32 9.46
N ILE A 178 14.61 6.12 9.70
CA ILE A 178 13.86 5.00 10.29
C ILE A 178 14.04 5.02 11.80
N PRO A 179 12.96 5.06 12.60
CA PRO A 179 13.03 4.97 14.05
C PRO A 179 13.86 3.76 14.53
N GLU A 180 14.60 3.93 15.62
CA GLU A 180 15.55 2.93 16.10
C GLU A 180 14.90 1.56 16.36
N ASP A 181 13.73 1.55 16.99
CA ASP A 181 12.94 0.36 17.29
C ASP A 181 12.39 -0.37 16.04
N LEU A 182 12.45 0.29 14.87
CA LEU A 182 12.01 -0.27 13.59
C LEU A 182 13.16 -0.65 12.65
N LYS A 183 14.41 -0.30 12.93
CA LYS A 183 15.55 -0.55 12.02
C LYS A 183 15.73 -2.02 11.63
N ASN A 184 15.41 -2.94 12.52
CA ASN A 184 15.48 -4.37 12.25
C ASN A 184 14.25 -4.94 11.54
N LYS A 185 13.12 -4.21 11.56
CA LYS A 185 11.81 -4.66 11.05
C LYS A 185 11.39 -3.96 9.77
N ALA A 186 11.92 -2.77 9.50
CA ALA A 186 11.53 -1.94 8.35
C ALA A 186 12.74 -1.60 7.48
N THR A 187 12.45 -1.29 6.22
CA THR A 187 13.40 -0.80 5.23
C THR A 187 12.72 0.18 4.29
N SER A 188 13.47 0.79 3.39
CA SER A 188 12.97 1.57 2.26
C SER A 188 13.48 0.98 0.95
N LEU A 189 12.84 1.35 -0.16
CA LEU A 189 13.30 0.96 -1.50
C LEU A 189 14.71 1.53 -1.76
N ARG A 190 14.99 2.73 -1.25
CA ARG A 190 16.34 3.32 -1.35
C ARG A 190 17.40 2.53 -0.60
N ILE A 191 17.11 2.09 0.63
CA ILE A 191 18.08 1.29 1.42
C ILE A 191 18.34 -0.03 0.73
N ALA A 192 17.29 -0.74 0.30
CA ALA A 192 17.40 -2.03 -0.35
C ALA A 192 18.09 -1.94 -1.73
N GLY A 193 17.67 -1.00 -2.56
CA GLY A 193 18.17 -0.83 -3.94
C GLY A 193 19.38 0.09 -4.06
N LYS A 194 19.86 0.68 -2.96
CA LYS A 194 21.02 1.61 -2.92
C LYS A 194 20.92 2.80 -3.88
N LYS A 195 19.72 3.17 -4.30
CA LYS A 195 19.45 4.29 -5.22
C LYS A 195 18.16 5.03 -4.87
N MET A 196 18.07 6.30 -5.20
CA MET A 196 16.83 7.05 -5.12
C MET A 196 15.88 6.62 -6.24
N LEU A 197 14.58 6.65 -5.93
CA LEU A 197 13.51 6.35 -6.88
C LEU A 197 12.58 7.55 -7.01
N SER A 198 11.99 7.73 -8.20
CA SER A 198 10.92 8.69 -8.41
C SER A 198 9.65 8.21 -7.72
N ARG A 199 9.20 8.94 -6.70
CA ARG A 199 7.95 8.66 -5.99
C ARG A 199 6.75 8.86 -6.90
N VAL A 200 6.80 9.87 -7.77
CA VAL A 200 5.75 10.15 -8.76
C VAL A 200 5.58 8.96 -9.69
N SER A 201 6.67 8.45 -10.28
CA SER A 201 6.61 7.28 -11.18
C SER A 201 6.09 6.03 -10.47
N LEU A 202 6.46 5.84 -9.19
CA LEU A 202 5.95 4.70 -8.41
C LEU A 202 4.44 4.82 -8.14
N VAL A 203 3.94 6.02 -7.84
CA VAL A 203 2.49 6.28 -7.69
C VAL A 203 1.76 5.98 -8.99
N GLN A 204 2.27 6.46 -10.12
CA GLN A 204 1.66 6.24 -11.44
C GLN A 204 1.58 4.75 -11.80
N GLU A 205 2.67 4.02 -11.63
CA GLU A 205 2.72 2.58 -11.91
C GLU A 205 1.81 1.79 -10.95
N PHE A 206 1.81 2.14 -9.66
CA PHE A 206 0.92 1.53 -8.69
C PHE A 206 -0.56 1.75 -9.06
N LEU A 207 -0.96 2.97 -9.38
CA LEU A 207 -2.36 3.28 -9.75
C LEU A 207 -2.80 2.52 -10.99
N LEU A 208 -1.93 2.38 -11.99
CA LEU A 208 -2.21 1.60 -13.20
C LEU A 208 -2.44 0.11 -12.89
N LEU A 209 -1.58 -0.47 -12.07
CA LEU A 209 -1.70 -1.87 -11.65
C LEU A 209 -2.87 -2.09 -10.69
N PHE A 210 -3.12 -1.13 -9.79
CA PHE A 210 -4.29 -1.16 -8.92
C PHE A 210 -5.60 -1.17 -9.73
N GLU A 211 -5.74 -0.30 -10.73
CA GLU A 211 -6.93 -0.26 -11.60
C GLU A 211 -7.16 -1.61 -12.29
N LYS A 212 -6.09 -2.25 -12.75
CA LYS A 212 -6.14 -3.58 -13.39
C LYS A 212 -6.56 -4.67 -12.40
N GLU A 213 -5.94 -4.74 -11.23
CA GLU A 213 -6.24 -5.78 -10.25
C GLU A 213 -7.61 -5.56 -9.57
N TYR A 214 -8.00 -4.32 -9.35
CA TYR A 214 -9.34 -3.98 -8.87
C TYR A 214 -10.43 -4.38 -9.87
N GLY A 215 -10.17 -4.18 -11.17
CA GLY A 215 -11.05 -4.67 -12.22
C GLY A 215 -11.22 -6.20 -12.21
N ARG A 216 -10.17 -6.95 -11.93
CA ARG A 216 -10.22 -8.42 -11.75
C ARG A 216 -10.97 -8.81 -10.47
N PHE A 217 -10.66 -8.13 -9.37
CA PHE A 217 -11.32 -8.35 -8.09
C PHE A 217 -12.83 -8.12 -8.19
N ARG A 218 -13.28 -7.06 -8.87
CA ARG A 218 -14.71 -6.81 -9.08
C ARG A 218 -15.43 -7.90 -9.89
N LYS A 219 -14.73 -8.57 -10.81
CA LYS A 219 -15.30 -9.63 -11.65
C LYS A 219 -15.35 -11.00 -10.96
N SER A 220 -14.32 -11.35 -10.23
CA SER A 220 -14.07 -12.73 -9.76
C SER A 220 -13.67 -12.81 -8.28
N GLY A 221 -13.85 -11.72 -7.53
CA GLY A 221 -13.37 -11.64 -6.15
C GLY A 221 -11.87 -11.87 -6.07
N LEU A 222 -11.43 -12.33 -4.91
CA LEU A 222 -10.02 -12.64 -4.68
C LEU A 222 -9.51 -13.82 -5.54
N ASN A 223 -10.40 -14.72 -5.95
CA ASN A 223 -10.04 -15.87 -6.79
C ASN A 223 -9.35 -15.46 -8.10
N GLY A 224 -9.75 -14.32 -8.69
CA GLY A 224 -9.13 -13.80 -9.92
C GLY A 224 -7.65 -13.39 -9.78
N ILE A 225 -7.18 -13.21 -8.56
CA ILE A 225 -5.79 -12.79 -8.24
C ILE A 225 -5.10 -13.71 -7.23
N ARG A 226 -5.77 -14.78 -6.77
CA ARG A 226 -5.28 -15.67 -5.70
C ARG A 226 -3.91 -16.28 -6.04
N LYS A 227 -3.68 -16.72 -7.27
CA LYS A 227 -2.38 -17.26 -7.70
C LYS A 227 -1.24 -16.27 -7.42
N LYS A 228 -1.44 -14.98 -7.69
CA LYS A 228 -0.44 -13.93 -7.39
C LYS A 228 -0.23 -13.75 -5.89
N ILE A 229 -1.32 -13.73 -5.10
CA ILE A 229 -1.22 -13.63 -3.64
C ILE A 229 -0.37 -14.76 -3.07
N LEU A 230 -0.62 -15.99 -3.51
CA LEU A 230 0.14 -17.17 -3.07
C LEU A 230 1.61 -17.08 -3.49
N SER A 231 1.92 -16.65 -4.73
CA SER A 231 3.30 -16.54 -5.22
C SER A 231 4.13 -15.46 -4.48
N TYR A 232 3.48 -14.38 -4.04
CA TYR A 232 4.13 -13.34 -3.24
C TYR A 232 4.17 -13.66 -1.75
N SER A 233 3.43 -14.65 -1.26
CA SER A 233 3.32 -14.91 0.19
C SER A 233 4.69 -15.17 0.83
N SER A 234 4.94 -14.48 1.94
CA SER A 234 6.13 -14.71 2.78
C SER A 234 5.92 -15.79 3.86
N LEU A 235 4.69 -16.28 4.01
CA LEU A 235 4.29 -17.15 5.12
C LEU A 235 4.01 -18.60 4.70
N LEU A 236 3.51 -18.83 3.49
CA LEU A 236 3.10 -20.17 3.04
C LEU A 236 4.25 -21.18 3.13
N GLY A 237 3.91 -22.38 3.60
CA GLY A 237 4.86 -23.47 3.85
C GLY A 237 5.74 -23.27 5.09
N LYS A 238 5.49 -22.24 5.90
CA LYS A 238 6.29 -21.94 7.10
C LYS A 238 5.49 -22.16 8.39
N ARG A 239 6.20 -22.54 9.45
CA ARG A 239 5.68 -22.52 10.81
C ARG A 239 5.57 -21.07 11.27
N ILE A 240 4.41 -20.71 11.79
CA ILE A 240 4.08 -19.35 12.21
C ILE A 240 3.44 -19.37 13.59
N LYS A 241 3.55 -18.22 14.24
CA LYS A 241 2.80 -17.86 15.44
C LYS A 241 1.85 -16.73 15.08
N ILE A 242 0.55 -16.94 15.27
CA ILE A 242 -0.49 -15.95 15.02
C ILE A 242 -1.13 -15.51 16.31
N THR A 243 -1.19 -14.19 16.52
CA THR A 243 -1.92 -13.56 17.63
C THR A 243 -3.23 -13.01 17.08
N SER A 244 -4.37 -13.53 17.54
CA SER A 244 -5.71 -13.10 17.16
C SER A 244 -6.51 -12.81 18.43
N GLY A 245 -6.75 -11.53 18.72
CA GLY A 245 -7.31 -11.12 20.00
C GLY A 245 -6.38 -11.48 21.16
N LYS A 246 -6.89 -12.31 22.09
CA LYS A 246 -6.11 -12.82 23.24
C LYS A 246 -5.45 -14.19 22.97
N GLU A 247 -5.81 -14.84 21.87
CA GLU A 247 -5.27 -16.16 21.52
C GLU A 247 -3.93 -16.04 20.80
N ILE A 248 -3.02 -16.95 21.15
CA ILE A 248 -1.76 -17.19 20.45
C ILE A 248 -1.78 -18.62 19.95
N ILE A 249 -1.67 -18.78 18.63
CA ILE A 249 -1.77 -20.07 17.97
C ILE A 249 -0.51 -20.30 17.14
N GLU A 250 0.05 -21.49 17.23
CA GLU A 250 1.16 -21.94 16.41
C GLU A 250 0.69 -23.00 15.41
N GLY A 251 1.22 -22.96 14.20
CA GLY A 251 0.89 -23.92 13.15
C GLY A 251 1.59 -23.61 11.84
N ASN A 252 1.30 -24.37 10.81
CA ASN A 252 1.85 -24.18 9.48
C ASN A 252 0.87 -23.34 8.62
N ALA A 253 1.34 -22.27 8.03
CA ALA A 253 0.55 -21.50 7.07
C ALA A 253 0.47 -22.29 5.75
N ILE A 254 -0.70 -22.83 5.44
CA ILE A 254 -0.87 -23.74 4.29
C ILE A 254 -1.54 -23.09 3.10
N ASP A 255 -2.36 -22.03 3.32
CA ASP A 255 -3.09 -21.38 2.21
C ASP A 255 -3.56 -19.97 2.60
N ILE A 256 -4.06 -19.22 1.58
CA ILE A 256 -4.90 -18.04 1.72
C ILE A 256 -6.14 -18.32 0.85
N ASN A 257 -7.32 -18.41 1.48
CA ASN A 257 -8.55 -18.81 0.81
C ASN A 257 -9.13 -17.67 -0.09
N GLY A 258 -10.24 -17.99 -0.77
CA GLY A 258 -10.91 -17.04 -1.69
C GLY A 258 -11.52 -15.80 -1.00
N GLU A 259 -11.64 -15.79 0.32
CA GLU A 259 -12.09 -14.64 1.13
C GLU A 259 -10.90 -13.82 1.67
N GLY A 260 -9.66 -14.29 1.49
CA GLY A 260 -8.45 -13.65 2.00
C GLY A 260 -8.07 -14.06 3.42
N HIS A 261 -8.69 -15.11 3.95
CA HIS A 261 -8.33 -15.67 5.25
C HIS A 261 -7.06 -16.49 5.14
N LEU A 262 -6.17 -16.34 6.14
CA LEU A 262 -5.01 -17.22 6.29
C LEU A 262 -5.47 -18.59 6.82
N VAL A 263 -5.09 -19.64 6.13
CA VAL A 263 -5.38 -21.04 6.51
C VAL A 263 -4.17 -21.59 7.22
N VAL A 264 -4.36 -22.01 8.46
CA VAL A 264 -3.27 -22.51 9.31
C VAL A 264 -3.61 -23.93 9.77
N GLU A 265 -2.72 -24.86 9.50
CA GLU A 265 -2.77 -26.21 10.04
C GLU A 265 -2.15 -26.22 11.43
N THR A 266 -2.94 -26.59 12.43
CA THR A 266 -2.53 -26.65 13.84
C THR A 266 -2.63 -28.08 14.33
N PRO A 267 -2.04 -28.45 15.49
CA PRO A 267 -2.20 -29.77 16.07
C PRO A 267 -3.66 -30.19 16.35
N SER A 268 -4.56 -29.20 16.50
CA SER A 268 -6.00 -29.43 16.72
C SER A 268 -6.84 -29.36 15.44
N GLY A 269 -6.21 -29.28 14.26
CA GLY A 269 -6.89 -29.20 12.96
C GLY A 269 -6.67 -27.88 12.23
N VAL A 270 -7.34 -27.73 11.10
CA VAL A 270 -7.22 -26.53 10.26
C VAL A 270 -8.05 -25.36 10.82
N ARG A 271 -7.44 -24.20 10.95
CA ARG A 271 -8.08 -22.96 11.42
C ARG A 271 -7.99 -21.86 10.37
N LEU A 272 -9.02 -21.01 10.30
CA LEU A 272 -9.11 -19.86 9.41
C LEU A 272 -8.99 -18.56 10.21
N PHE A 273 -8.15 -17.63 9.73
CA PHE A 273 -7.95 -16.33 10.35
C PHE A 273 -8.25 -15.20 9.36
N ASN A 274 -9.19 -14.35 9.69
CA ASN A 274 -9.52 -13.15 8.91
C ASN A 274 -8.69 -11.92 9.32
N ALA A 275 -8.12 -11.94 10.52
CA ALA A 275 -7.25 -10.89 11.08
C ALA A 275 -6.26 -11.52 12.07
N GLY A 276 -5.16 -10.82 12.31
CA GLY A 276 -4.16 -11.24 13.29
C GLY A 276 -2.82 -10.57 13.04
N GLU A 277 -1.91 -10.81 13.97
CA GLU A 277 -0.49 -10.48 13.84
C GLU A 277 0.29 -11.79 13.71
N VAL A 278 1.08 -11.89 12.64
CA VAL A 278 1.81 -13.11 12.32
C VAL A 278 3.31 -12.88 12.48
N THR A 279 3.98 -13.81 13.16
CA THR A 279 5.45 -13.92 13.21
C THR A 279 5.88 -15.29 12.75
N LEU A 280 7.08 -15.42 12.19
CA LEU A 280 7.71 -16.71 11.97
C LEU A 280 8.12 -17.28 13.33
N SER A 281 7.87 -18.57 13.54
CA SER A 281 8.34 -19.31 14.71
C SER A 281 9.76 -19.76 14.53
#